data_0525455cce3b3d811114d49c6b138c69
#
_entry.id   0525455cce3b3d811114d49c6b138c69
#
_cell.length_a   1.000
_cell.length_b   1.000
_cell.length_c   1.000
_cell.angle_alpha   90.00
_cell.angle_beta   90.00
_cell.angle_gamma   90.00
#
_symmetry.space_group_name_H-M   'P 1'
#
loop_
_entity.id
_entity.type
_entity.pdbx_description
1 polymer ?
#
loop_
_entity_poly.entity_id
_entity_poly.type
_entity_poly.pdbx_seq_one_letter_code
_entity_poly.pdbx_strand_id
1 'polypeptide(L)'
;LGNSIRYREMTEVYEELTEEKVYINKNMDPRYPLMARAIYENGDIKMIIMLWGLSWEKMTLGQANLLTVVSYLIQNAVLRAQRYMQALEENRYSEEGSRILREDAFKPLVKAYMDAEAKDLAECVFLKIDADPEQYRQIDQLMAKKLRDSDYLGILPDGKLYALLANTTKENAGFVQERFEQNGYSTEIVEKIAVCPEE
;
A
#
# COMPACT_ATOMS: atom_id res chain seq x y z
N LEU A 1 4.40 6.75 16.29
CA LEU A 1 5.83 7.02 16.06
C LEU A 1 6.16 6.68 14.60
N GLY A 2 5.83 7.57 13.67
CA GLY A 2 6.23 7.46 12.28
C GLY A 2 7.51 8.24 12.04
N ASN A 3 8.65 7.65 12.29
CA ASN A 3 9.93 8.26 11.94
C ASN A 3 10.29 7.83 10.53
N SER A 4 9.94 8.65 9.54
CA SER A 4 10.52 8.52 8.20
C SER A 4 11.89 9.19 8.18
N ILE A 5 12.91 8.47 7.73
CA ILE A 5 14.25 8.98 7.52
C ILE A 5 14.36 9.40 6.06
N ARG A 6 14.75 10.64 5.80
CA ARG A 6 14.92 11.11 4.43
C ARG A 6 16.30 10.71 3.90
N TYR A 7 16.35 10.18 2.69
CA TYR A 7 17.60 9.81 2.01
C TYR A 7 18.66 10.93 2.06
N ARG A 8 18.27 12.17 1.84
CA ARG A 8 19.17 13.33 1.85
C ARG A 8 19.89 13.56 3.19
N GLU A 9 19.32 13.05 4.28
CA GLU A 9 19.87 13.18 5.63
C GLU A 9 20.83 12.02 5.96
N MET A 10 20.87 10.97 5.14
CA MET A 10 21.60 9.72 5.34
C MET A 10 22.53 9.36 4.17
N THR A 11 22.93 10.34 3.37
CA THR A 11 23.75 10.12 2.16
C THR A 11 25.05 9.37 2.47
N GLU A 12 25.78 9.78 3.52
CA GLU A 12 27.04 9.13 3.96
C GLU A 12 26.83 7.67 4.34
N VAL A 13 25.75 7.39 5.08
CA VAL A 13 25.38 6.01 5.47
C VAL A 13 25.08 5.18 4.22
N TYR A 14 24.31 5.74 3.28
CA TYR A 14 23.91 5.05 2.08
C TYR A 14 25.09 4.75 1.15
N GLU A 15 26.02 5.69 1.00
CA GLU A 15 27.22 5.51 0.20
C GLU A 15 28.10 4.35 0.73
N GLU A 16 28.34 4.28 2.05
CA GLU A 16 29.04 3.13 2.63
C GLU A 16 28.30 1.81 2.46
N LEU A 17 26.96 1.84 2.51
CA LEU A 17 26.15 0.64 2.33
C LEU A 17 26.15 0.16 0.86
N THR A 18 26.30 1.02 -0.14
CA THR A 18 26.42 0.59 -1.56
C THR A 18 27.68 -0.20 -1.81
N GLU A 19 28.72 -0.07 -1.00
CA GLU A 19 29.94 -0.87 -1.05
C GLU A 19 29.81 -2.23 -0.32
N GLU A 20 28.60 -2.64 0.06
CA GLU A 20 28.30 -3.87 0.83
C GLU A 20 28.96 -3.93 2.22
N LYS A 21 29.37 -2.80 2.75
CA LYS A 21 29.99 -2.69 4.08
C LYS A 21 28.97 -2.50 5.19
N VAL A 22 29.39 -2.73 6.43
CA VAL A 22 28.65 -2.29 7.60
C VAL A 22 29.05 -0.84 7.87
N TYR A 23 28.08 0.07 7.86
CA TYR A 23 28.29 1.43 8.31
C TYR A 23 28.52 1.45 9.83
N ILE A 24 29.52 2.19 10.28
CA ILE A 24 29.85 2.41 11.69
C ILE A 24 30.04 3.90 11.91
N ASN A 25 29.20 4.51 12.74
CA ASN A 25 29.29 5.93 13.11
C ASN A 25 30.46 6.19 14.04
N LYS A 26 31.68 6.35 13.48
CA LYS A 26 32.90 6.59 14.21
C LYS A 26 32.91 7.95 14.91
N ASN A 27 32.18 8.92 14.38
CA ASN A 27 32.16 10.29 14.90
C ASN A 27 31.12 10.48 16.02
N MET A 28 30.35 9.43 16.34
CA MET A 28 29.27 9.46 17.34
C MET A 28 28.27 10.59 17.11
N ASP A 29 28.04 10.97 15.85
CA ASP A 29 27.05 11.98 15.50
C ASP A 29 25.65 11.44 15.79
N PRO A 30 24.87 12.07 16.71
CA PRO A 30 23.57 11.55 17.11
C PRO A 30 22.50 11.58 15.99
N ARG A 31 22.77 12.27 14.88
CA ARG A 31 21.91 12.29 13.70
C ARG A 31 21.94 10.99 12.93
N TYR A 32 23.02 10.22 13.03
CA TYR A 32 23.21 8.97 12.30
C TYR A 32 23.03 7.75 13.21
N PRO A 33 22.62 6.60 12.63
CA PRO A 33 22.59 5.35 13.37
C PRO A 33 24.03 4.99 13.82
N LEU A 34 24.13 4.31 14.93
CA LEU A 34 25.42 3.86 15.44
C LEU A 34 26.06 2.83 14.51
N MET A 35 25.23 1.94 13.97
CA MET A 35 25.59 0.96 12.94
C MET A 35 24.43 0.77 11.98
N ALA A 36 24.76 0.49 10.72
CA ALA A 36 23.76 0.11 9.73
C ALA A 36 24.29 -1.00 8.80
N ARG A 37 23.39 -1.84 8.32
CA ARG A 37 23.66 -2.88 7.31
C ARG A 37 22.51 -2.96 6.33
N ALA A 38 22.82 -3.03 5.03
CA ALA A 38 21.81 -3.22 4.01
C ALA A 38 21.56 -4.71 3.72
N ILE A 39 20.35 -4.99 3.28
CA ILE A 39 19.92 -6.26 2.68
C ILE A 39 19.78 -6.01 1.18
N TYR A 40 20.42 -6.85 0.39
CA TYR A 40 20.52 -6.71 -1.07
C TYR A 40 19.71 -7.78 -1.80
N GLU A 41 19.21 -7.42 -2.97
CA GLU A 41 18.69 -8.34 -3.97
C GLU A 41 19.16 -7.88 -5.33
N ASN A 42 19.87 -8.73 -6.07
CA ASN A 42 20.45 -8.45 -7.39
C ASN A 42 21.36 -7.19 -7.42
N GLY A 43 22.04 -6.89 -6.32
CA GLY A 43 22.92 -5.71 -6.17
C GLY A 43 22.21 -4.45 -5.69
N ASP A 44 20.87 -4.44 -5.63
CA ASP A 44 20.09 -3.31 -5.13
C ASP A 44 19.84 -3.41 -3.63
N ILE A 45 19.87 -2.29 -2.94
CA ILE A 45 19.48 -2.21 -1.53
C ILE A 45 17.94 -2.26 -1.45
N LYS A 46 17.41 -3.31 -0.80
CA LYS A 46 15.96 -3.49 -0.56
C LYS A 46 15.51 -3.07 0.82
N MET A 47 16.40 -3.18 1.80
CA MET A 47 16.14 -2.80 3.19
C MET A 47 17.43 -2.41 3.87
N ILE A 48 17.36 -1.52 4.86
CA ILE A 48 18.49 -1.15 5.70
C ILE A 48 18.10 -1.40 7.16
N ILE A 49 18.94 -2.16 7.86
CA ILE A 49 18.85 -2.35 9.30
C ILE A 49 19.70 -1.29 9.95
N MET A 50 19.12 -0.50 10.83
CA MET A 50 19.79 0.59 11.51
C MET A 50 19.70 0.40 13.03
N LEU A 51 20.78 0.61 13.74
CA LEU A 51 20.87 0.48 15.20
C LEU A 51 21.20 1.83 15.83
N TRP A 52 20.38 2.23 16.81
CA TRP A 52 20.58 3.40 17.66
C TRP A 52 20.60 3.00 19.13
N GLY A 53 21.07 3.90 19.98
CA GLY A 53 20.95 3.77 21.43
C GLY A 53 21.87 2.76 22.09
N LEU A 54 22.87 2.24 21.38
CA LEU A 54 23.94 1.44 21.99
C LEU A 54 25.03 2.36 22.52
N SER A 55 25.65 2.02 23.66
CA SER A 55 26.84 2.72 24.12
C SER A 55 28.02 2.39 23.23
N TRP A 56 28.89 3.38 22.96
CA TRP A 56 30.08 3.23 22.13
C TRP A 56 31.02 2.11 22.66
N GLU A 57 31.13 1.99 23.96
CA GLU A 57 31.96 0.96 24.61
C GLU A 57 31.58 -0.47 24.22
N LYS A 58 30.33 -0.67 23.79
CA LYS A 58 29.80 -1.94 23.28
C LYS A 58 29.99 -2.12 21.77
N MET A 59 30.54 -1.11 21.09
CA MET A 59 30.81 -1.15 19.66
C MET A 59 32.15 -1.83 19.38
N THR A 60 32.10 -3.12 19.18
CA THR A 60 33.28 -3.93 18.81
C THR A 60 33.13 -4.44 17.37
N LEU A 61 34.25 -4.85 16.79
CA LEU A 61 34.23 -5.54 15.49
C LEU A 61 33.35 -6.80 15.54
N GLY A 62 33.30 -7.46 16.71
CA GLY A 62 32.39 -8.59 16.92
C GLY A 62 30.90 -8.23 16.76
N GLN A 63 30.52 -7.03 17.21
CA GLN A 63 29.13 -6.55 17.05
C GLN A 63 28.81 -6.23 15.57
N ALA A 64 29.74 -5.65 14.83
CA ALA A 64 29.58 -5.42 13.39
C ALA A 64 29.45 -6.76 12.63
N ASN A 65 30.27 -7.75 12.98
CA ASN A 65 30.16 -9.09 12.42
C ASN A 65 28.83 -9.76 12.79
N LEU A 66 28.36 -9.60 14.03
CA LEU A 66 27.08 -10.11 14.48
C LEU A 66 25.94 -9.49 13.68
N LEU A 67 25.93 -8.17 13.47
CA LEU A 67 24.94 -7.48 12.63
C LEU A 67 24.95 -8.04 11.19
N THR A 68 26.13 -8.31 10.65
CA THR A 68 26.28 -8.94 9.33
C THR A 68 25.63 -10.33 9.30
N VAL A 69 25.93 -11.19 10.27
CA VAL A 69 25.37 -12.53 10.36
C VAL A 69 23.84 -12.48 10.52
N VAL A 70 23.34 -11.62 11.42
CA VAL A 70 21.90 -11.44 11.62
C VAL A 70 21.22 -10.97 10.32
N SER A 71 21.81 -10.01 9.61
CA SER A 71 21.25 -9.53 8.34
C SER A 71 21.17 -10.64 7.28
N TYR A 72 22.15 -11.52 7.17
CA TYR A 72 22.08 -12.68 6.29
C TYR A 72 21.02 -13.69 6.71
N LEU A 73 20.86 -13.95 8.01
CA LEU A 73 19.86 -14.88 8.51
C LEU A 73 18.42 -14.40 8.19
N ILE A 74 18.16 -13.11 8.31
CA ILE A 74 16.83 -12.55 8.06
C ILE A 74 16.59 -12.18 6.59
N GLN A 75 17.64 -12.08 5.78
CA GLN A 75 17.54 -11.66 4.37
C GLN A 75 16.50 -12.47 3.60
N ASN A 76 16.55 -13.79 3.68
CA ASN A 76 15.61 -14.65 2.97
C ASN A 76 14.16 -14.44 3.44
N ALA A 77 13.95 -14.22 4.73
CA ALA A 77 12.62 -13.94 5.28
C ALA A 77 12.08 -12.60 4.79
N VAL A 78 12.94 -11.57 4.81
CA VAL A 78 12.60 -10.21 4.34
C VAL A 78 12.25 -10.22 2.84
N LEU A 79 13.12 -10.83 2.01
CA LEU A 79 12.87 -10.89 0.57
C LEU A 79 11.64 -11.72 0.22
N ARG A 80 11.38 -12.81 0.93
CA ARG A 80 10.12 -13.57 0.76
C ARG A 80 8.91 -12.74 1.14
N ALA A 81 8.95 -12.01 2.26
CA ALA A 81 7.85 -11.16 2.67
C ALA A 81 7.57 -10.05 1.63
N GLN A 82 8.61 -9.41 1.10
CA GLN A 82 8.47 -8.40 0.04
C GLN A 82 7.85 -8.99 -1.24
N ARG A 83 8.34 -10.14 -1.72
CA ARG A 83 7.78 -10.82 -2.90
C ARG A 83 6.32 -11.22 -2.67
N TYR A 84 6.00 -11.70 -1.47
CA TYR A 84 4.63 -12.04 -1.13
C TYR A 84 3.71 -10.81 -1.13
N MET A 85 4.17 -9.69 -0.56
CA MET A 85 3.43 -8.43 -0.58
C MET A 85 3.24 -7.91 -2.01
N GLN A 86 4.28 -7.96 -2.86
CA GLN A 86 4.16 -7.59 -4.27
C GLN A 86 3.17 -8.48 -5.02
N ALA A 87 3.24 -9.81 -4.82
CA ALA A 87 2.28 -10.74 -5.43
C ALA A 87 0.84 -10.49 -4.97
N LEU A 88 0.63 -10.10 -3.71
CA LEU A 88 -0.69 -9.70 -3.21
C LEU A 88 -1.16 -8.38 -3.85
N GLU A 89 -0.26 -7.41 -4.04
CA GLU A 89 -0.60 -6.15 -4.69
C GLU A 89 -0.93 -6.35 -6.19
N GLU A 90 -0.15 -7.15 -6.90
CA GLU A 90 -0.38 -7.48 -8.32
C GLU A 90 -1.68 -8.27 -8.51
N ASN A 91 -2.00 -9.18 -7.59
CA ASN A 91 -3.21 -10.01 -7.64
C ASN A 91 -4.48 -9.33 -7.12
N ARG A 92 -4.39 -8.11 -6.56
CA ARG A 92 -5.59 -7.41 -6.03
C ARG A 92 -6.51 -6.88 -7.12
N TYR A 93 -6.05 -6.75 -8.35
CA TYR A 93 -6.82 -6.24 -9.46
C TYR A 93 -7.46 -7.36 -10.30
N SER A 94 -8.58 -7.06 -10.93
CA SER A 94 -9.35 -8.03 -11.74
C SER A 94 -8.59 -8.52 -12.96
N GLU A 95 -7.79 -7.64 -13.57
CA GLU A 95 -6.98 -7.91 -14.76
C GLU A 95 -5.67 -7.11 -14.69
N GLU A 96 -4.67 -7.56 -15.44
CA GLU A 96 -3.40 -6.84 -15.59
C GLU A 96 -3.62 -5.45 -16.21
N GLY A 97 -3.11 -4.41 -15.55
CA GLY A 97 -3.28 -3.02 -15.95
C GLY A 97 -4.65 -2.41 -15.66
N SER A 98 -5.57 -3.14 -15.02
CA SER A 98 -6.82 -2.61 -14.49
C SER A 98 -6.63 -2.02 -13.10
N ARG A 99 -7.50 -1.06 -12.72
CA ARG A 99 -7.61 -0.52 -11.36
C ARG A 99 -8.83 -1.08 -10.62
N ILE A 100 -9.61 -1.94 -11.27
CA ILE A 100 -10.76 -2.60 -10.67
C ILE A 100 -10.25 -3.68 -9.71
N LEU A 101 -10.58 -3.53 -8.44
CA LEU A 101 -10.24 -4.49 -7.40
C LEU A 101 -11.07 -5.76 -7.54
N ARG A 102 -10.43 -6.89 -7.35
CA ARG A 102 -11.14 -8.18 -7.22
C ARG A 102 -11.97 -8.21 -5.95
N GLU A 103 -12.91 -9.13 -5.89
CA GLU A 103 -13.77 -9.32 -4.73
C GLU A 103 -13.01 -9.48 -3.41
N ASP A 104 -11.98 -10.33 -3.40
CA ASP A 104 -11.15 -10.63 -2.22
C ASP A 104 -10.36 -9.42 -1.71
N ALA A 105 -10.03 -8.45 -2.59
CA ALA A 105 -9.38 -7.20 -2.25
C ALA A 105 -10.38 -6.06 -1.93
N PHE A 106 -11.50 -6.01 -2.62
CA PHE A 106 -12.48 -4.93 -2.48
C PHE A 106 -13.40 -5.10 -1.27
N LYS A 107 -13.85 -6.32 -0.98
CA LYS A 107 -14.72 -6.63 0.15
C LYS A 107 -14.17 -6.18 1.52
N PRO A 108 -12.90 -6.48 1.90
CA PRO A 108 -12.32 -5.97 3.14
C PRO A 108 -12.25 -4.43 3.19
N LEU A 109 -11.97 -3.78 2.05
CA LEU A 109 -11.92 -2.34 1.93
C LEU A 109 -13.29 -1.72 2.19
N VAL A 110 -14.34 -2.23 1.53
CA VAL A 110 -15.74 -1.81 1.74
C VAL A 110 -16.12 -1.95 3.22
N LYS A 111 -15.80 -3.10 3.84
CA LYS A 111 -16.07 -3.31 5.26
C LYS A 111 -15.37 -2.29 6.14
N ALA A 112 -14.10 -2.00 5.87
CA ALA A 112 -13.34 -1.02 6.65
C ALA A 112 -13.94 0.39 6.57
N TYR A 113 -14.42 0.82 5.39
CA TYR A 113 -15.09 2.10 5.22
C TYR A 113 -16.47 2.13 5.89
N MET A 114 -17.25 1.07 5.81
CA MET A 114 -18.53 0.95 6.52
C MET A 114 -18.34 1.00 8.04
N ASP A 115 -17.32 0.31 8.57
CA ASP A 115 -16.99 0.33 10.00
C ASP A 115 -16.51 1.72 10.46
N ALA A 116 -15.81 2.45 9.61
CA ALA A 116 -15.36 3.82 9.89
C ALA A 116 -16.53 4.80 9.85
N GLU A 117 -17.44 4.69 8.87
CA GLU A 117 -18.66 5.48 8.76
C GLU A 117 -19.57 5.28 9.98
N ALA A 118 -19.77 4.03 10.40
CA ALA A 118 -20.56 3.70 11.59
C ALA A 118 -20.01 4.32 12.91
N LYS A 119 -18.73 4.74 12.90
CA LYS A 119 -18.04 5.41 14.03
C LYS A 119 -17.84 6.91 13.81
N ASP A 120 -18.47 7.50 12.80
CA ASP A 120 -18.29 8.90 12.40
C ASP A 120 -16.82 9.30 12.12
N LEU A 121 -15.99 8.33 11.69
CA LEU A 121 -14.58 8.56 11.39
C LEU A 121 -14.30 8.85 9.91
N ALA A 122 -15.24 8.50 9.03
CA ALA A 122 -15.15 8.74 7.60
C ALA A 122 -16.55 8.88 7.00
N GLU A 123 -16.66 9.65 5.91
CA GLU A 123 -17.82 9.66 5.05
C GLU A 123 -17.50 8.88 3.78
N CYS A 124 -18.42 8.04 3.30
CA CYS A 124 -18.25 7.36 2.04
C CYS A 124 -19.59 7.13 1.33
N VAL A 125 -19.51 7.01 0.02
CA VAL A 125 -20.69 6.66 -0.80
C VAL A 125 -20.33 5.50 -1.70
N PHE A 126 -21.24 4.54 -1.80
CA PHE A 126 -21.11 3.41 -2.69
C PHE A 126 -22.05 3.61 -3.87
N LEU A 127 -21.51 3.49 -5.09
CA LEU A 127 -22.27 3.50 -6.31
C LEU A 127 -22.23 2.12 -6.94
N LYS A 128 -23.38 1.49 -7.14
CA LYS A 128 -23.50 0.30 -7.98
C LYS A 128 -23.58 0.75 -9.43
N ILE A 129 -22.80 0.12 -10.30
CA ILE A 129 -22.70 0.46 -11.71
C ILE A 129 -23.44 -0.63 -12.49
N ASP A 130 -24.44 -0.21 -13.26
CA ASP A 130 -25.19 -1.12 -14.13
C ASP A 130 -24.41 -1.32 -15.44
N ALA A 131 -23.63 -2.41 -15.47
CA ALA A 131 -22.80 -2.78 -16.60
C ALA A 131 -22.57 -4.29 -16.62
N ASP A 132 -22.33 -4.81 -17.80
CA ASP A 132 -21.91 -6.20 -17.99
C ASP A 132 -20.40 -6.36 -17.75
N PRO A 133 -19.93 -7.53 -17.28
CA PRO A 133 -18.51 -7.79 -17.01
C PRO A 133 -17.60 -7.46 -18.19
N GLU A 134 -18.05 -7.66 -19.43
CA GLU A 134 -17.30 -7.33 -20.65
C GLU A 134 -16.99 -5.83 -20.79
N GLN A 135 -17.79 -4.97 -20.14
CA GLN A 135 -17.67 -3.51 -20.18
C GLN A 135 -16.75 -2.96 -19.07
N TYR A 136 -16.37 -3.76 -18.07
CA TYR A 136 -15.60 -3.31 -16.91
C TYR A 136 -14.27 -2.67 -17.29
N ARG A 137 -13.57 -3.27 -18.26
CA ARG A 137 -12.30 -2.72 -18.75
C ARG A 137 -12.46 -1.34 -19.42
N GLN A 138 -13.55 -1.15 -20.16
CA GLN A 138 -13.88 0.13 -20.79
C GLN A 138 -14.22 1.18 -19.73
N ILE A 139 -15.00 0.81 -18.72
CA ILE A 139 -15.35 1.68 -17.59
C ILE A 139 -14.08 2.11 -16.85
N ASP A 140 -13.18 1.19 -16.56
CA ASP A 140 -11.90 1.49 -15.89
C ASP A 140 -11.11 2.54 -16.68
N GLN A 141 -10.92 2.34 -17.98
CA GLN A 141 -10.21 3.28 -18.83
C GLN A 141 -10.87 4.67 -18.90
N LEU A 142 -12.19 4.72 -19.01
CA LEU A 142 -12.95 5.96 -19.06
C LEU A 142 -12.91 6.72 -17.74
N MET A 143 -12.97 6.01 -16.63
CA MET A 143 -13.01 6.58 -15.29
C MET A 143 -11.62 6.83 -14.68
N ALA A 144 -10.55 6.30 -15.28
CA ALA A 144 -9.18 6.42 -14.81
C ALA A 144 -8.73 7.85 -14.51
N LYS A 145 -9.21 8.83 -15.29
CA LYS A 145 -8.88 10.26 -15.13
C LYS A 145 -9.98 11.07 -14.45
N LYS A 146 -11.09 10.43 -14.13
CA LYS A 146 -12.30 11.10 -13.62
C LYS A 146 -12.57 10.80 -12.15
N LEU A 147 -12.07 9.67 -11.64
CA LEU A 147 -12.07 9.33 -10.24
C LEU A 147 -10.80 9.84 -9.56
N ARG A 148 -10.88 10.12 -8.27
CA ARG A 148 -9.72 10.51 -7.45
C ARG A 148 -8.88 9.28 -7.11
N ASP A 149 -7.63 9.49 -6.70
CA ASP A 149 -6.77 8.40 -6.23
C ASP A 149 -7.29 7.73 -4.94
N SER A 150 -8.17 8.43 -4.22
CA SER A 150 -8.84 7.92 -3.01
C SER A 150 -10.11 7.11 -3.32
N ASP A 151 -10.60 7.14 -4.56
CA ASP A 151 -11.80 6.43 -4.98
C ASP A 151 -11.40 5.07 -5.56
N TYR A 152 -12.22 4.06 -5.34
CA TYR A 152 -11.91 2.69 -5.74
C TYR A 152 -13.03 2.12 -6.61
N LEU A 153 -12.67 1.37 -7.63
CA LEU A 153 -13.57 0.49 -8.36
C LEU A 153 -13.31 -0.95 -7.91
N GLY A 154 -14.36 -1.73 -7.75
CA GLY A 154 -14.19 -3.13 -7.37
C GLY A 154 -15.45 -3.96 -7.58
N ILE A 155 -15.23 -5.28 -7.60
CA ILE A 155 -16.30 -6.26 -7.79
C ILE A 155 -16.69 -6.79 -6.40
N LEU A 156 -17.99 -6.96 -6.17
CA LEU A 156 -18.54 -7.58 -4.95
C LEU A 156 -19.05 -9.01 -5.22
N PRO A 157 -19.41 -9.77 -4.17
CA PRO A 157 -19.87 -11.17 -4.31
C PRO A 157 -21.06 -11.39 -5.26
N ASP A 158 -21.85 -10.36 -5.52
CA ASP A 158 -22.92 -10.39 -6.51
C ASP A 158 -22.43 -10.32 -7.97
N GLY A 159 -21.10 -10.27 -8.17
CA GLY A 159 -20.46 -10.15 -9.49
C GLY A 159 -20.61 -8.77 -10.13
N LYS A 160 -21.18 -7.79 -9.44
CA LYS A 160 -21.41 -6.44 -9.97
C LYS A 160 -20.26 -5.50 -9.64
N LEU A 161 -20.09 -4.49 -10.49
CA LEU A 161 -19.10 -3.44 -10.34
C LEU A 161 -19.63 -2.33 -9.43
N TYR A 162 -18.79 -1.91 -8.49
CA TYR A 162 -19.09 -0.82 -7.56
C TYR A 162 -17.97 0.22 -7.57
N ALA A 163 -18.35 1.48 -7.32
CA ALA A 163 -17.41 2.53 -6.98
C ALA A 163 -17.57 2.88 -5.49
N LEU A 164 -16.47 2.87 -4.76
CA LEU A 164 -16.35 3.42 -3.40
C LEU A 164 -15.76 4.82 -3.52
N LEU A 165 -16.53 5.83 -3.17
CA LEU A 165 -16.16 7.23 -3.14
C LEU A 165 -15.80 7.61 -1.71
N ALA A 166 -14.48 7.72 -1.43
CA ALA A 166 -13.98 8.05 -0.11
C ALA A 166 -14.09 9.55 0.18
N ASN A 167 -14.37 9.91 1.44
CA ASN A 167 -14.53 11.29 1.89
C ASN A 167 -15.48 12.10 0.99
N THR A 168 -16.63 11.50 0.68
CA THR A 168 -17.61 12.05 -0.26
C THR A 168 -19.00 11.97 0.36
N THR A 169 -19.72 13.09 0.36
CA THR A 169 -21.15 13.16 0.75
C THR A 169 -22.05 12.66 -0.36
N LYS A 170 -23.29 12.30 -0.04
CA LYS A 170 -24.31 11.90 -1.05
C LYS A 170 -24.53 12.98 -2.12
N GLU A 171 -24.47 14.26 -1.73
CA GLU A 171 -24.64 15.39 -2.66
C GLU A 171 -23.50 15.45 -3.68
N ASN A 172 -22.25 15.28 -3.20
CA ASN A 172 -21.08 15.26 -4.05
C ASN A 172 -20.97 14.00 -4.92
N ALA A 173 -21.54 12.88 -4.49
CA ALA A 173 -21.61 11.66 -5.28
C ALA A 173 -22.43 11.84 -6.57
N GLY A 174 -23.42 12.74 -6.58
CA GLY A 174 -24.19 13.10 -7.77
C GLY A 174 -23.32 13.54 -8.94
N PHE A 175 -22.25 14.30 -8.70
CA PHE A 175 -21.30 14.68 -9.75
C PHE A 175 -20.55 13.50 -10.35
N VAL A 176 -20.31 12.46 -9.56
CA VAL A 176 -19.67 11.24 -10.06
C VAL A 176 -20.68 10.40 -10.84
N GLN A 177 -21.93 10.32 -10.38
CA GLN A 177 -23.01 9.66 -11.11
C GLN A 177 -23.21 10.30 -12.50
N GLU A 178 -23.30 11.63 -12.59
CA GLU A 178 -23.40 12.33 -13.87
C GLU A 178 -22.26 11.97 -14.83
N ARG A 179 -21.03 11.78 -14.31
CA ARG A 179 -19.89 11.36 -15.15
C ARG A 179 -20.04 9.96 -15.69
N PHE A 180 -20.64 9.03 -14.94
CA PHE A 180 -20.96 7.70 -15.43
C PHE A 180 -22.07 7.77 -16.47
N GLU A 181 -23.14 8.51 -16.22
CA GLU A 181 -24.28 8.70 -17.14
C GLU A 181 -23.86 9.33 -18.47
N GLN A 182 -23.01 10.36 -18.45
CA GLN A 182 -22.43 10.97 -19.66
C GLN A 182 -21.64 9.98 -20.52
N ASN A 183 -21.18 8.87 -19.94
CA ASN A 183 -20.48 7.80 -20.65
C ASN A 183 -21.40 6.58 -20.92
N GLY A 184 -22.70 6.71 -20.68
CA GLY A 184 -23.70 5.67 -21.00
C GLY A 184 -23.88 4.60 -19.94
N TYR A 185 -23.37 4.82 -18.70
CA TYR A 185 -23.51 3.87 -17.58
C TYR A 185 -24.43 4.42 -16.51
N SER A 186 -25.51 3.69 -16.22
CA SER A 186 -26.39 4.01 -15.10
C SER A 186 -25.75 3.62 -13.77
N THR A 187 -25.99 4.42 -12.74
CA THR A 187 -25.46 4.17 -11.39
C THR A 187 -26.54 4.38 -10.33
N GLU A 188 -26.46 3.60 -9.26
CA GLU A 188 -27.36 3.67 -8.11
C GLU A 188 -26.56 3.85 -6.83
N ILE A 189 -26.95 4.80 -5.97
CA ILE A 189 -26.39 4.94 -4.62
C ILE A 189 -26.92 3.80 -3.77
N VAL A 190 -26.00 3.02 -3.16
CA VAL A 190 -26.34 1.88 -2.31
C VAL A 190 -26.06 2.23 -0.87
N GLU A 191 -27.10 2.27 -0.03
CA GLU A 191 -26.97 2.57 1.41
C GLU A 191 -26.55 1.36 2.24
N LYS A 192 -26.85 0.15 1.78
CA LYS A 192 -26.47 -1.11 2.46
C LYS A 192 -25.87 -2.07 1.44
N ILE A 193 -24.60 -2.35 1.62
CA ILE A 193 -23.92 -3.39 0.83
C ILE A 193 -23.90 -4.68 1.66
N ALA A 194 -24.47 -5.75 1.10
CA ALA A 194 -24.30 -7.08 1.66
C ALA A 194 -22.86 -7.55 1.40
N VAL A 195 -21.98 -7.32 2.37
CA VAL A 195 -20.56 -7.71 2.29
C VAL A 195 -20.38 -9.18 2.68
N CYS A 196 -21.36 -9.79 3.34
CA CYS A 196 -21.45 -11.23 3.58
C CYS A 196 -22.79 -11.74 3.03
N PRO A 197 -22.85 -12.90 2.36
CA PRO A 197 -24.07 -13.69 2.38
C PRO A 197 -24.37 -14.01 3.85
N GLU A 198 -25.56 -13.70 4.30
CA GLU A 198 -26.05 -14.18 5.60
C GLU A 198 -25.97 -15.71 5.54
N GLU A 199 -25.20 -16.33 6.48
CA GLU A 199 -25.22 -17.76 6.73
C GLU A 199 -26.57 -18.18 7.33
#